data_f638c31ec55a3225b8e88a82766c6c78
#
_entry.id   f638c31ec55a3225b8e88a82766c6c78
#
_cell.length_a   1.000
_cell.length_b   1.000
_cell.length_c   1.000
_cell.angle_alpha   90.00
_cell.angle_beta   90.00
_cell.angle_gamma   90.00
#
_symmetry.space_group_name_H-M   'P 1'
#
loop_
_entity.id
_entity.type
_entity.pdbx_description
1 polymer ?
#
loop_
_entity_poly.entity_id
_entity_poly.type
_entity_poly.pdbx_seq_one_letter_code
_entity_poly.pdbx_strand_id
1 'polypeptide(L)'
;MSAPVLTSNVNSDSEQFRANAAKNKALRDELWAKVAEAALGGNEKSRERHTSRGKLLPRERVERLLDPGSPFLEIGQLAANDLYDGEIPGAGLICGIGRVSGRQCMIVCNDATVKGGTYYPMTVKKHLRAQEIAEANHLPCIYLVDSGGANLPHQDEVFPDREHFGRIFFNQANMSAKGIPQIACVMGSCTAGGAYVPAMSDESVIVRNQGTIFLAGPPLVKAATGEEISAEDLGGGDLHGRKSGVVDHVAENDEHALTIVRDIISHLGPTHKPDIDLKEPRPPKYDTDELYGVIPDDVRAPYDVHEVIARLVDGSEFHEFKALYGTTLVCGFAHIWGMPVAILANNGVLFSESAVKGAHFIELACQRRIPLLFLQNISGFMVGGKYEAEGIAKHGAKLVTAVATASVPKITVLIGGSFGAGNYGMCGRAYSPRFLFTWPNARISVMGGEQAASVLATVHRDAATWTPEEAEAFKAPIRQKYEDEGNPYYATSRLWDDGIIDPAQTRDVLGLAFAAALNAPVEEAPRFGVFRM
;
A
#
# COMPACT_ATOMS: atom_id res chain seq x y z
N MET A 1 -24.04 11.08 24.97
CA MET A 1 -23.47 12.40 24.65
C MET A 1 -22.58 12.20 23.43
N SER A 2 -22.70 13.03 22.40
CA SER A 2 -21.78 13.03 21.25
C SER A 2 -20.40 13.47 21.71
N ALA A 3 -19.34 13.00 21.00
CA ALA A 3 -17.99 13.50 21.24
C ALA A 3 -17.92 15.02 20.97
N PRO A 4 -16.97 15.74 21.59
CA PRO A 4 -16.77 17.15 21.28
C PRO A 4 -16.47 17.34 19.79
N VAL A 5 -17.05 18.39 19.21
CA VAL A 5 -16.78 18.78 17.83
C VAL A 5 -15.54 19.66 17.80
N LEU A 6 -14.54 19.28 16.99
CA LEU A 6 -13.35 20.11 16.77
C LEU A 6 -13.74 21.44 16.14
N THR A 7 -13.10 22.49 16.60
CA THR A 7 -13.25 23.85 16.02
C THR A 7 -12.01 24.18 15.22
N SER A 8 -12.19 24.54 13.95
CA SER A 8 -11.08 24.98 13.10
C SER A 8 -10.74 26.45 13.37
N ASN A 9 -9.45 26.74 13.46
CA ASN A 9 -8.89 28.08 13.53
C ASN A 9 -8.29 28.54 12.19
N VAL A 10 -8.48 27.76 11.13
CA VAL A 10 -7.97 28.06 9.79
C VAL A 10 -8.71 29.25 9.20
N ASN A 11 -7.95 30.23 8.71
CA ASN A 11 -8.47 31.32 7.91
C ASN A 11 -8.16 31.05 6.43
N SER A 12 -9.15 30.57 5.70
CA SER A 12 -9.03 30.27 4.26
C SER A 12 -8.74 31.49 3.38
N ASP A 13 -9.00 32.70 3.90
CA ASP A 13 -8.73 33.97 3.20
C ASP A 13 -7.30 34.49 3.42
N SER A 14 -6.54 33.88 4.32
CA SER A 14 -5.17 34.28 4.58
C SER A 14 -4.26 34.03 3.36
N GLU A 15 -3.25 34.89 3.20
CA GLU A 15 -2.25 34.75 2.13
C GLU A 15 -1.47 33.43 2.26
N GLN A 16 -1.11 33.06 3.50
CA GLN A 16 -0.41 31.81 3.78
C GLN A 16 -1.24 30.58 3.38
N PHE A 17 -2.53 30.55 3.71
CA PHE A 17 -3.41 29.45 3.31
C PHE A 17 -3.47 29.30 1.79
N ARG A 18 -3.62 30.42 1.07
CA ARG A 18 -3.68 30.40 -0.40
C ARG A 18 -2.35 29.95 -1.03
N ALA A 19 -1.22 30.39 -0.47
CA ALA A 19 0.09 29.95 -0.93
C ALA A 19 0.29 28.45 -0.73
N ASN A 20 -0.01 27.93 0.46
CA ASN A 20 0.01 26.50 0.77
C ASN A 20 -0.89 25.72 -0.19
N ALA A 21 -2.14 26.19 -0.37
CA ALA A 21 -3.10 25.53 -1.25
C ALA A 21 -2.63 25.47 -2.71
N ALA A 22 -2.05 26.55 -3.21
CA ALA A 22 -1.51 26.59 -4.57
C ALA A 22 -0.41 25.56 -4.77
N LYS A 23 0.53 25.44 -3.83
CA LYS A 23 1.62 24.46 -3.90
C LYS A 23 1.14 23.03 -3.78
N ASN A 24 0.31 22.72 -2.78
CA ASN A 24 -0.18 21.36 -2.57
C ASN A 24 -1.09 20.90 -3.73
N LYS A 25 -1.86 21.81 -4.35
CA LYS A 25 -2.59 21.51 -5.59
C LYS A 25 -1.65 21.21 -6.77
N ALA A 26 -0.52 21.91 -6.88
CA ALA A 26 0.48 21.59 -7.90
C ALA A 26 1.09 20.20 -7.68
N LEU A 27 1.40 19.82 -6.45
CA LEU A 27 1.86 18.46 -6.11
C LEU A 27 0.79 17.40 -6.42
N ARG A 28 -0.49 17.69 -6.16
CA ARG A 28 -1.60 16.83 -6.55
C ARG A 28 -1.67 16.66 -8.07
N ASP A 29 -1.57 17.74 -8.81
CA ASP A 29 -1.67 17.72 -10.28
C ASP A 29 -0.50 16.92 -10.90
N GLU A 30 0.71 17.04 -10.33
CA GLU A 30 1.85 16.20 -10.68
C GLU A 30 1.56 14.71 -10.41
N LEU A 31 1.02 14.39 -9.23
CA LEU A 31 0.63 13.03 -8.89
C LEU A 31 -0.36 12.44 -9.90
N TRP A 32 -1.43 13.18 -10.21
CA TRP A 32 -2.45 12.75 -11.17
C TRP A 32 -1.89 12.54 -12.57
N ALA A 33 -0.96 13.40 -13.01
CA ALA A 33 -0.30 13.25 -14.30
C ALA A 33 0.53 11.95 -14.36
N LYS A 34 1.34 11.67 -13.32
CA LYS A 34 2.13 10.43 -13.23
C LYS A 34 1.25 9.18 -13.14
N VAL A 35 0.18 9.22 -12.37
CA VAL A 35 -0.79 8.12 -12.26
C VAL A 35 -1.48 7.86 -13.60
N ALA A 36 -1.90 8.92 -14.29
CA ALA A 36 -2.52 8.80 -15.62
C ALA A 36 -1.56 8.20 -16.65
N GLU A 37 -0.28 8.59 -16.63
CA GLU A 37 0.75 8.01 -17.49
C GLU A 37 0.97 6.52 -17.18
N ALA A 38 1.18 6.17 -15.91
CA ALA A 38 1.36 4.78 -15.49
C ALA A 38 0.14 3.90 -15.81
N ALA A 39 -1.06 4.48 -15.77
CA ALA A 39 -2.31 3.80 -16.08
C ALA A 39 -2.42 3.38 -17.56
N LEU A 40 -1.66 3.97 -18.47
CA LEU A 40 -1.62 3.55 -19.88
C LEU A 40 -1.00 2.16 -20.05
N GLY A 41 -0.19 1.70 -19.10
CA GLY A 41 0.55 0.45 -19.21
C GLY A 41 1.65 0.50 -20.27
N GLY A 42 1.73 -0.52 -21.14
CA GLY A 42 2.71 -0.57 -22.21
C GLY A 42 2.52 0.50 -23.28
N ASN A 43 3.51 0.64 -24.16
CA ASN A 43 3.46 1.61 -25.25
C ASN A 43 2.31 1.31 -26.24
N GLU A 44 1.96 2.29 -27.07
CA GLU A 44 0.84 2.22 -28.03
C GLU A 44 0.89 0.95 -28.90
N LYS A 45 2.05 0.65 -29.50
CA LYS A 45 2.24 -0.54 -30.33
C LYS A 45 1.97 -1.84 -29.56
N SER A 46 2.35 -1.91 -28.29
CA SER A 46 2.09 -3.08 -27.43
C SER A 46 0.60 -3.21 -27.11
N ARG A 47 -0.09 -2.10 -26.85
CA ARG A 47 -1.53 -2.07 -26.62
C ARG A 47 -2.32 -2.47 -27.87
N GLU A 48 -1.98 -1.92 -29.05
CA GLU A 48 -2.57 -2.29 -30.33
C GLU A 48 -2.39 -3.78 -30.64
N ARG A 49 -1.17 -4.31 -30.43
CA ARG A 49 -0.90 -5.73 -30.59
C ARG A 49 -1.73 -6.60 -29.64
N HIS A 50 -1.99 -6.12 -28.43
CA HIS A 50 -2.81 -6.83 -27.44
C HIS A 50 -4.28 -6.88 -27.88
N THR A 51 -4.87 -5.74 -28.21
CA THR A 51 -6.27 -5.62 -28.62
C THR A 51 -6.55 -6.24 -29.96
N SER A 52 -5.61 -6.22 -30.92
CA SER A 52 -5.75 -6.90 -32.24
C SER A 52 -5.92 -8.42 -32.14
N ARG A 53 -5.60 -9.01 -30.98
CA ARG A 53 -5.83 -10.43 -30.68
C ARG A 53 -7.18 -10.71 -30.04
N GLY A 54 -8.07 -9.72 -29.96
CA GLY A 54 -9.38 -9.83 -29.33
C GLY A 54 -9.38 -9.77 -27.83
N LYS A 55 -8.25 -9.35 -27.19
CA LYS A 55 -8.12 -9.23 -25.75
C LYS A 55 -8.59 -7.85 -25.26
N LEU A 56 -9.22 -7.81 -24.09
CA LEU A 56 -9.42 -6.58 -23.34
C LEU A 56 -8.10 -6.07 -22.78
N LEU A 57 -7.94 -4.75 -22.73
CA LEU A 57 -6.81 -4.18 -21.99
C LEU A 57 -6.89 -4.57 -20.49
N PRO A 58 -5.74 -4.68 -19.78
CA PRO A 58 -5.75 -5.12 -18.38
C PRO A 58 -6.64 -4.29 -17.46
N ARG A 59 -6.68 -2.96 -17.64
CA ARG A 59 -7.60 -2.10 -16.87
C ARG A 59 -9.06 -2.33 -17.20
N GLU A 60 -9.38 -2.59 -18.46
CA GLU A 60 -10.74 -2.95 -18.88
C GLU A 60 -11.17 -4.30 -18.28
N ARG A 61 -10.24 -5.27 -18.16
CA ARG A 61 -10.49 -6.54 -17.46
C ARG A 61 -10.87 -6.30 -16.00
N VAL A 62 -10.12 -5.46 -15.29
CA VAL A 62 -10.41 -5.12 -13.90
C VAL A 62 -11.75 -4.37 -13.80
N GLU A 63 -11.97 -3.34 -14.61
CA GLU A 63 -13.20 -2.54 -14.60
C GLU A 63 -14.45 -3.40 -14.83
N ARG A 64 -14.40 -4.33 -15.79
CA ARG A 64 -15.54 -5.22 -16.11
C ARG A 64 -15.73 -6.35 -15.09
N LEU A 65 -14.68 -6.70 -14.35
CA LEU A 65 -14.78 -7.65 -13.25
C LEU A 65 -15.50 -7.05 -12.04
N LEU A 66 -15.30 -5.76 -11.76
CA LEU A 66 -15.90 -5.07 -10.63
C LEU A 66 -17.41 -4.92 -10.73
N ASP A 67 -18.07 -4.77 -9.60
CA ASP A 67 -19.48 -4.40 -9.57
C ASP A 67 -19.66 -2.98 -10.11
N PRO A 68 -20.66 -2.74 -10.96
CA PRO A 68 -20.89 -1.42 -11.56
C PRO A 68 -20.97 -0.31 -10.50
N GLY A 69 -20.17 0.75 -10.69
CA GLY A 69 -20.13 1.90 -9.78
C GLY A 69 -19.44 1.65 -8.44
N SER A 70 -18.83 0.47 -8.22
CA SER A 70 -18.05 0.24 -7.01
C SER A 70 -16.64 0.85 -7.14
N PRO A 71 -16.08 1.42 -6.05
CA PRO A 71 -14.73 1.93 -6.06
C PRO A 71 -13.70 0.81 -6.14
N PHE A 72 -12.50 1.15 -6.65
CA PHE A 72 -11.34 0.30 -6.68
C PHE A 72 -10.18 0.95 -5.92
N LEU A 73 -9.78 0.38 -4.80
CA LEU A 73 -8.61 0.82 -4.04
C LEU A 73 -7.37 0.19 -4.66
N GLU A 74 -6.81 0.84 -5.66
CA GLU A 74 -5.59 0.39 -6.34
C GLU A 74 -4.36 0.65 -5.45
N ILE A 75 -3.46 -0.32 -5.35
CA ILE A 75 -2.22 -0.26 -4.58
C ILE A 75 -1.00 -0.24 -5.50
N GLY A 76 0.03 0.52 -5.12
CA GLY A 76 1.30 0.57 -5.84
C GLY A 76 1.15 1.02 -7.30
N GLN A 77 0.29 2.00 -7.59
CA GLN A 77 0.07 2.52 -8.95
C GLN A 77 1.38 2.98 -9.62
N LEU A 78 2.28 3.58 -8.84
CA LEU A 78 3.58 4.07 -9.28
C LEU A 78 4.74 3.15 -8.89
N ALA A 79 4.48 1.87 -8.59
CA ALA A 79 5.53 0.89 -8.37
C ALA A 79 6.44 0.80 -9.60
N ALA A 80 7.74 0.71 -9.37
CA ALA A 80 8.79 0.74 -10.39
C ALA A 80 8.89 2.05 -11.22
N ASN A 81 8.21 3.13 -10.80
CA ASN A 81 8.39 4.43 -11.44
C ASN A 81 9.87 4.83 -11.39
N ASP A 82 10.42 5.26 -12.53
CA ASP A 82 11.84 5.60 -12.71
C ASP A 82 12.86 4.46 -12.41
N LEU A 83 12.38 3.22 -12.26
CA LEU A 83 13.22 2.03 -12.25
C LEU A 83 13.18 1.35 -13.63
N TYR A 84 14.23 0.55 -13.94
CA TYR A 84 14.33 -0.19 -15.21
C TYR A 84 14.12 0.71 -16.43
N ASP A 85 14.75 1.91 -16.42
CA ASP A 85 14.66 2.93 -17.48
C ASP A 85 13.20 3.39 -17.77
N GLY A 86 12.31 3.31 -16.77
CA GLY A 86 10.89 3.68 -16.87
C GLY A 86 10.04 2.72 -17.72
N GLU A 87 10.58 1.55 -18.08
CA GLU A 87 9.92 0.61 -19.00
C GLU A 87 8.85 -0.29 -18.36
N ILE A 88 8.69 -0.23 -17.03
CA ILE A 88 7.82 -1.14 -16.27
C ILE A 88 6.81 -0.34 -15.42
N PRO A 89 5.92 0.45 -16.05
CA PRO A 89 4.93 1.23 -15.30
C PRO A 89 4.05 0.32 -14.44
N GLY A 90 3.78 0.76 -13.21
CA GLY A 90 3.01 0.00 -12.23
C GLY A 90 3.61 -1.36 -11.91
N ALA A 91 4.92 -1.57 -12.15
CA ALA A 91 5.61 -2.87 -12.04
C ALA A 91 4.97 -3.98 -12.89
N GLY A 92 4.27 -3.63 -13.99
CA GLY A 92 3.61 -4.58 -14.89
C GLY A 92 2.43 -5.33 -14.26
N LEU A 93 1.87 -4.83 -13.15
CA LEU A 93 0.70 -5.38 -12.47
C LEU A 93 -0.30 -4.29 -12.10
N ILE A 94 -1.58 -4.61 -12.20
CA ILE A 94 -2.66 -3.85 -11.56
C ILE A 94 -3.10 -4.65 -10.34
N CYS A 95 -2.90 -4.10 -9.15
CA CYS A 95 -3.29 -4.72 -7.89
C CYS A 95 -4.19 -3.78 -7.11
N GLY A 96 -5.24 -4.32 -6.48
CA GLY A 96 -6.12 -3.50 -5.65
C GLY A 96 -7.30 -4.28 -5.10
N ILE A 97 -8.09 -3.60 -4.29
CA ILE A 97 -9.28 -4.14 -3.66
C ILE A 97 -10.50 -3.53 -4.31
N GLY A 98 -11.39 -4.38 -4.79
CA GLY A 98 -12.66 -3.97 -5.35
C GLY A 98 -13.79 -4.95 -5.03
N ARG A 99 -15.01 -4.55 -5.30
CA ARG A 99 -16.18 -5.40 -5.07
C ARG A 99 -16.51 -6.21 -6.32
N VAL A 100 -16.58 -7.53 -6.14
CA VAL A 100 -16.99 -8.49 -7.18
C VAL A 100 -18.14 -9.31 -6.62
N SER A 101 -19.29 -9.28 -7.28
CA SER A 101 -20.52 -9.96 -6.84
C SER A 101 -20.86 -9.71 -5.36
N GLY A 102 -20.76 -8.43 -4.95
CA GLY A 102 -21.05 -7.97 -3.60
C GLY A 102 -19.93 -8.18 -2.57
N ARG A 103 -18.82 -8.84 -2.92
CA ARG A 103 -17.74 -9.21 -2.01
C ARG A 103 -16.45 -8.43 -2.32
N GLN A 104 -15.78 -7.91 -1.30
CA GLN A 104 -14.45 -7.34 -1.46
C GLN A 104 -13.43 -8.43 -1.76
N CYS A 105 -12.68 -8.25 -2.84
CA CYS A 105 -11.64 -9.17 -3.30
C CYS A 105 -10.35 -8.41 -3.57
N MET A 106 -9.21 -9.07 -3.35
CA MET A 106 -7.93 -8.63 -3.88
C MET A 106 -7.83 -9.07 -5.33
N ILE A 107 -7.61 -8.14 -6.24
CA ILE A 107 -7.40 -8.39 -7.66
C ILE A 107 -5.93 -8.22 -7.97
N VAL A 108 -5.35 -9.20 -8.67
CA VAL A 108 -3.98 -9.16 -9.18
C VAL A 108 -4.05 -9.44 -10.68
N CYS A 109 -3.87 -8.41 -11.49
CA CYS A 109 -3.98 -8.50 -12.94
C CYS A 109 -2.62 -8.24 -13.60
N ASN A 110 -2.11 -9.20 -14.37
CA ASN A 110 -0.92 -8.99 -15.18
C ASN A 110 -1.19 -8.00 -16.32
N ASP A 111 -0.27 -7.07 -16.53
CA ASP A 111 -0.27 -6.22 -17.70
C ASP A 111 0.65 -6.78 -18.78
N ALA A 112 0.10 -7.58 -19.69
CA ALA A 112 0.85 -8.16 -20.79
C ALA A 112 1.27 -7.13 -21.85
N THR A 113 0.77 -5.90 -21.81
CA THR A 113 1.25 -4.80 -22.66
C THR A 113 2.59 -4.26 -22.18
N VAL A 114 2.94 -4.51 -20.91
CA VAL A 114 4.23 -4.17 -20.29
C VAL A 114 5.13 -5.40 -20.36
N LYS A 115 6.12 -5.38 -21.23
CA LYS A 115 7.12 -6.47 -21.40
C LYS A 115 6.52 -7.89 -21.44
N GLY A 116 5.31 -8.04 -22.02
CA GLY A 116 4.63 -9.33 -22.12
C GLY A 116 4.16 -9.92 -20.79
N GLY A 117 3.96 -9.10 -19.76
CA GLY A 117 3.59 -9.55 -18.42
C GLY A 117 4.73 -10.28 -17.68
N THR A 118 5.98 -10.03 -18.06
CA THR A 118 7.16 -10.63 -17.45
C THR A 118 7.40 -10.07 -16.04
N TYR A 119 7.76 -10.95 -15.10
CA TYR A 119 8.03 -10.58 -13.71
C TYR A 119 9.45 -10.07 -13.53
N TYR A 120 9.58 -8.80 -13.20
CA TYR A 120 10.78 -8.14 -12.70
C TYR A 120 10.83 -8.20 -11.16
N PRO A 121 11.93 -7.85 -10.50
CA PRO A 121 12.02 -7.85 -9.03
C PRO A 121 10.88 -7.05 -8.38
N MET A 122 10.56 -5.86 -8.90
CA MET A 122 9.45 -5.05 -8.38
C MET A 122 8.07 -5.63 -8.68
N THR A 123 7.90 -6.39 -9.76
CA THR A 123 6.67 -7.11 -10.07
C THR A 123 6.41 -8.18 -9.00
N VAL A 124 7.44 -8.95 -8.64
CA VAL A 124 7.36 -9.95 -7.56
C VAL A 124 7.00 -9.27 -6.23
N LYS A 125 7.71 -8.20 -5.88
CA LYS A 125 7.45 -7.46 -4.63
C LYS A 125 6.03 -6.93 -4.55
N LYS A 126 5.47 -6.41 -5.65
CA LYS A 126 4.08 -5.92 -5.72
C LYS A 126 3.08 -7.06 -5.56
N HIS A 127 3.30 -8.20 -6.22
CA HIS A 127 2.44 -9.38 -6.08
C HIS A 127 2.44 -9.89 -4.64
N LEU A 128 3.62 -10.03 -4.03
CA LEU A 128 3.74 -10.46 -2.64
C LEU A 128 3.03 -9.49 -1.68
N ARG A 129 3.13 -8.17 -1.94
CA ARG A 129 2.40 -7.18 -1.12
C ARG A 129 0.89 -7.31 -1.27
N ALA A 130 0.38 -7.56 -2.47
CA ALA A 130 -1.04 -7.81 -2.69
C ALA A 130 -1.52 -9.04 -1.91
N GLN A 131 -0.74 -10.13 -1.93
CA GLN A 131 -1.05 -11.33 -1.15
C GLN A 131 -0.98 -11.08 0.36
N GLU A 132 0.01 -10.33 0.85
CA GLU A 132 0.11 -9.94 2.27
C GLU A 132 -1.12 -9.15 2.73
N ILE A 133 -1.58 -8.19 1.92
CA ILE A 133 -2.81 -7.44 2.20
C ILE A 133 -4.02 -8.36 2.19
N ALA A 134 -4.13 -9.26 1.20
CA ALA A 134 -5.24 -10.19 1.10
C ALA A 134 -5.30 -11.14 2.30
N GLU A 135 -4.17 -11.73 2.68
CA GLU A 135 -4.06 -12.63 3.83
C GLU A 135 -4.43 -11.91 5.12
N ALA A 136 -3.82 -10.74 5.37
CA ALA A 136 -4.04 -9.97 6.57
C ALA A 136 -5.50 -9.52 6.74
N ASN A 137 -6.22 -9.32 5.64
CA ASN A 137 -7.60 -8.82 5.62
C ASN A 137 -8.63 -9.90 5.23
N HIS A 138 -8.23 -11.16 5.09
CA HIS A 138 -9.07 -12.29 4.68
C HIS A 138 -9.86 -12.03 3.38
N LEU A 139 -9.20 -11.46 2.37
CA LEU A 139 -9.81 -11.13 1.09
C LEU A 139 -9.58 -12.28 0.08
N PRO A 140 -10.63 -12.81 -0.58
CA PRO A 140 -10.44 -13.70 -1.71
C PRO A 140 -9.52 -13.06 -2.75
N CYS A 141 -8.60 -13.84 -3.33
CA CYS A 141 -7.70 -13.39 -4.38
C CYS A 141 -8.22 -13.79 -5.76
N ILE A 142 -8.23 -12.86 -6.70
CA ILE A 142 -8.54 -13.09 -8.11
C ILE A 142 -7.29 -12.74 -8.91
N TYR A 143 -6.71 -13.74 -9.57
CA TYR A 143 -5.54 -13.60 -10.44
C TYR A 143 -5.98 -13.59 -11.90
N LEU A 144 -5.88 -12.44 -12.57
CA LEU A 144 -6.10 -12.33 -14.02
C LEU A 144 -4.74 -12.51 -14.72
N VAL A 145 -4.47 -13.74 -15.16
CA VAL A 145 -3.14 -14.17 -15.56
C VAL A 145 -2.92 -13.98 -17.06
N ASP A 146 -1.88 -13.22 -17.41
CA ASP A 146 -1.38 -13.04 -18.77
C ASP A 146 0.12 -12.70 -18.69
N SER A 147 0.95 -13.72 -18.41
CA SER A 147 2.35 -13.55 -18.00
C SER A 147 3.32 -14.38 -18.81
N GLY A 148 4.42 -13.77 -19.23
CA GLY A 148 5.56 -14.43 -19.84
C GLY A 148 6.50 -15.17 -18.86
N GLY A 149 6.20 -15.17 -17.55
CA GLY A 149 7.06 -15.77 -16.52
C GLY A 149 8.12 -14.82 -15.96
N ALA A 150 9.19 -15.36 -15.37
CA ALA A 150 10.26 -14.57 -14.76
C ALA A 150 11.14 -13.85 -15.81
N ASN A 151 11.60 -12.64 -15.49
CA ASN A 151 12.59 -11.93 -16.30
C ASN A 151 13.97 -12.60 -16.17
N LEU A 152 14.43 -13.24 -17.24
CA LEU A 152 15.67 -14.00 -17.22
C LEU A 152 16.95 -13.16 -16.96
N PRO A 153 17.08 -11.93 -17.49
CA PRO A 153 18.22 -11.07 -17.15
C PRO A 153 18.37 -10.72 -15.68
N HIS A 154 17.26 -10.72 -14.92
CA HIS A 154 17.23 -10.44 -13.47
C HIS A 154 16.90 -11.70 -12.65
N GLN A 155 17.22 -12.88 -13.16
CA GLN A 155 16.81 -14.13 -12.52
C GLN A 155 17.32 -14.29 -11.08
N ASP A 156 18.48 -13.76 -10.76
CA ASP A 156 19.09 -13.72 -9.44
C ASP A 156 18.31 -12.88 -8.42
N GLU A 157 17.61 -11.85 -8.86
CA GLU A 157 16.75 -10.98 -8.05
C GLU A 157 15.26 -11.39 -8.08
N VAL A 158 14.90 -12.41 -8.86
CA VAL A 158 13.51 -12.87 -9.04
C VAL A 158 13.29 -14.27 -8.48
N PHE A 159 14.28 -15.17 -8.53
CA PHE A 159 14.07 -16.61 -8.33
C PHE A 159 14.57 -17.17 -6.99
N PRO A 160 15.85 -16.97 -6.54
CA PRO A 160 16.46 -17.86 -5.57
C PRO A 160 16.15 -17.58 -4.10
N ASP A 161 15.72 -16.35 -3.74
CA ASP A 161 15.58 -15.94 -2.35
C ASP A 161 14.15 -16.15 -1.81
N ARG A 162 14.00 -15.97 -0.49
CA ARG A 162 12.75 -16.18 0.25
C ARG A 162 11.58 -15.33 -0.26
N GLU A 163 11.80 -14.04 -0.50
CA GLU A 163 10.78 -13.10 -0.95
C GLU A 163 10.81 -12.92 -2.48
N HIS A 164 11.15 -13.98 -3.21
CA HIS A 164 11.16 -14.06 -4.65
C HIS A 164 9.94 -14.84 -5.18
N PHE A 165 9.97 -15.17 -6.46
CA PHE A 165 8.84 -15.70 -7.21
C PHE A 165 8.19 -16.94 -6.56
N GLY A 166 9.00 -17.84 -5.97
CA GLY A 166 8.51 -19.03 -5.26
C GLY A 166 7.63 -18.70 -4.05
N ARG A 167 7.82 -17.53 -3.43
CA ARG A 167 7.00 -17.09 -2.29
C ARG A 167 5.54 -16.85 -2.67
N ILE A 168 5.27 -16.47 -3.92
CA ILE A 168 3.90 -16.29 -4.44
C ILE A 168 3.10 -17.58 -4.26
N PHE A 169 3.67 -18.72 -4.64
CA PHE A 169 3.01 -20.04 -4.56
C PHE A 169 2.88 -20.52 -3.13
N PHE A 170 3.93 -20.30 -2.32
CA PHE A 170 3.86 -20.58 -0.89
C PHE A 170 2.72 -19.82 -0.21
N ASN A 171 2.60 -18.54 -0.47
CA ASN A 171 1.53 -17.70 0.08
C ASN A 171 0.15 -18.18 -0.41
N GLN A 172 0.00 -18.46 -1.71
CA GLN A 172 -1.25 -18.93 -2.30
C GLN A 172 -1.74 -20.22 -1.63
N ALA A 173 -0.87 -21.22 -1.47
CA ALA A 173 -1.21 -22.46 -0.79
C ALA A 173 -1.61 -22.24 0.68
N ASN A 174 -0.86 -21.39 1.40
CA ASN A 174 -1.16 -21.11 2.81
C ASN A 174 -2.45 -20.29 2.99
N MET A 175 -2.75 -19.35 2.10
CA MET A 175 -4.00 -18.61 2.12
C MET A 175 -5.19 -19.53 1.87
N SER A 176 -5.12 -20.41 0.86
CA SER A 176 -6.14 -21.44 0.62
C SER A 176 -6.35 -22.32 1.85
N ALA A 177 -5.25 -22.80 2.48
CA ALA A 177 -5.33 -23.60 3.72
C ALA A 177 -5.95 -22.84 4.91
N LYS A 178 -5.92 -21.51 4.91
CA LYS A 178 -6.59 -20.63 5.88
C LYS A 178 -8.05 -20.31 5.52
N GLY A 179 -8.56 -20.86 4.42
CA GLY A 179 -9.91 -20.61 3.95
C GLY A 179 -10.06 -19.26 3.24
N ILE A 180 -8.97 -18.68 2.74
CA ILE A 180 -8.98 -17.48 1.90
C ILE A 180 -9.00 -17.93 0.43
N PRO A 181 -10.11 -17.81 -0.29
CA PRO A 181 -10.28 -18.35 -1.63
C PRO A 181 -9.28 -17.78 -2.64
N GLN A 182 -8.76 -18.65 -3.50
CA GLN A 182 -7.79 -18.35 -4.55
C GLN A 182 -8.39 -18.71 -5.90
N ILE A 183 -8.69 -17.73 -6.74
CA ILE A 183 -9.33 -17.92 -8.03
C ILE A 183 -8.40 -17.40 -9.13
N ALA A 184 -8.10 -18.21 -10.14
CA ALA A 184 -7.30 -17.78 -11.29
C ALA A 184 -8.14 -17.75 -12.58
N CYS A 185 -7.88 -16.75 -13.41
CA CYS A 185 -8.43 -16.63 -14.75
C CYS A 185 -7.30 -16.43 -15.75
N VAL A 186 -7.01 -17.44 -16.56
CA VAL A 186 -5.94 -17.43 -17.54
C VAL A 186 -6.45 -16.83 -18.84
N MET A 187 -6.06 -15.56 -19.06
CA MET A 187 -6.51 -14.72 -20.18
C MET A 187 -5.40 -14.49 -21.21
N GLY A 188 -4.35 -15.27 -21.13
CA GLY A 188 -3.22 -15.21 -22.03
C GLY A 188 -2.14 -16.22 -21.67
N SER A 189 -0.90 -15.88 -21.93
CA SER A 189 0.22 -16.77 -21.64
C SER A 189 0.37 -17.01 -20.13
N CYS A 190 0.63 -18.27 -19.77
CA CYS A 190 0.96 -18.65 -18.40
C CYS A 190 2.06 -19.73 -18.45
N THR A 191 3.32 -19.28 -18.42
CA THR A 191 4.48 -20.10 -18.76
C THR A 191 5.40 -20.32 -17.58
N ALA A 192 6.06 -21.45 -17.56
CA ALA A 192 7.07 -21.87 -16.58
C ALA A 192 6.53 -21.83 -15.14
N GLY A 193 7.22 -21.18 -14.22
CA GLY A 193 6.77 -21.04 -12.82
C GLY A 193 5.38 -20.41 -12.70
N GLY A 194 5.02 -19.47 -13.60
CA GLY A 194 3.71 -18.85 -13.63
C GLY A 194 2.54 -19.85 -13.76
N ALA A 195 2.77 -21.00 -14.37
CA ALA A 195 1.77 -22.06 -14.52
C ALA A 195 1.22 -22.59 -13.18
N TYR A 196 1.96 -22.41 -12.09
CA TYR A 196 1.50 -22.80 -10.77
C TYR A 196 0.41 -21.86 -10.21
N VAL A 197 0.30 -20.61 -10.66
CA VAL A 197 -0.76 -19.71 -10.18
C VAL A 197 -2.16 -20.31 -10.44
N PRO A 198 -2.54 -20.68 -11.68
CA PRO A 198 -3.83 -21.36 -11.91
C PRO A 198 -3.87 -22.79 -11.36
N ALA A 199 -2.78 -23.54 -11.45
CA ALA A 199 -2.75 -24.94 -11.02
C ALA A 199 -2.87 -25.13 -9.49
N MET A 200 -2.61 -24.09 -8.71
CA MET A 200 -2.71 -24.09 -7.25
C MET A 200 -3.88 -23.24 -6.73
N SER A 201 -4.67 -22.65 -7.62
CA SER A 201 -5.91 -21.96 -7.25
C SER A 201 -7.00 -22.96 -6.85
N ASP A 202 -7.93 -22.53 -6.01
CA ASP A 202 -9.06 -23.35 -5.59
C ASP A 202 -10.03 -23.59 -6.76
N GLU A 203 -10.20 -22.57 -7.62
CA GLU A 203 -10.89 -22.69 -8.92
C GLU A 203 -10.14 -21.90 -9.98
N SER A 204 -10.18 -22.41 -11.22
CA SER A 204 -9.50 -21.81 -12.35
C SER A 204 -10.32 -21.78 -13.62
N VAL A 205 -10.18 -20.68 -14.36
CA VAL A 205 -10.84 -20.40 -15.65
C VAL A 205 -9.76 -20.20 -16.72
N ILE A 206 -9.97 -20.67 -17.94
CA ILE A 206 -9.09 -20.38 -19.08
C ILE A 206 -9.91 -19.88 -20.28
N VAL A 207 -9.39 -18.90 -21.01
CA VAL A 207 -9.97 -18.42 -22.26
C VAL A 207 -9.48 -19.29 -23.41
N ARG A 208 -10.41 -19.94 -24.13
CA ARG A 208 -10.13 -20.81 -25.28
C ARG A 208 -9.38 -20.05 -26.38
N ASN A 209 -8.42 -20.71 -27.03
CA ASN A 209 -7.60 -20.16 -28.12
C ASN A 209 -6.81 -18.88 -27.76
N GLN A 210 -6.72 -18.54 -26.49
CA GLN A 210 -6.05 -17.33 -26.00
C GLN A 210 -5.20 -17.62 -24.77
N GLY A 211 -5.77 -18.30 -23.77
CA GLY A 211 -5.06 -18.74 -22.58
C GLY A 211 -4.26 -20.01 -22.83
N THR A 212 -3.05 -20.06 -22.29
CA THR A 212 -2.21 -21.27 -22.33
C THR A 212 -1.52 -21.48 -20.99
N ILE A 213 -1.44 -22.73 -20.55
CA ILE A 213 -0.75 -23.14 -19.32
C ILE A 213 0.23 -24.26 -19.68
N PHE A 214 1.53 -24.02 -19.52
CA PHE A 214 2.54 -25.05 -19.67
C PHE A 214 3.84 -24.71 -18.93
N LEU A 215 4.55 -25.74 -18.45
CA LEU A 215 5.84 -25.56 -17.78
C LEU A 215 6.95 -25.22 -18.78
N ALA A 216 6.88 -25.74 -19.99
CA ALA A 216 7.80 -25.47 -21.08
C ALA A 216 7.01 -25.14 -22.34
N GLY A 217 7.25 -23.99 -22.94
CA GLY A 217 6.61 -23.59 -24.18
C GLY A 217 7.09 -24.39 -25.41
N PRO A 218 6.37 -24.32 -26.54
CA PRO A 218 6.67 -25.10 -27.75
C PRO A 218 8.13 -25.07 -28.21
N PRO A 219 8.87 -23.92 -28.18
CA PRO A 219 10.27 -23.89 -28.56
C PRO A 219 11.16 -24.74 -27.64
N LEU A 220 10.87 -24.74 -26.34
CA LEU A 220 11.66 -25.53 -25.36
C LEU A 220 11.32 -27.02 -25.47
N VAL A 221 10.06 -27.38 -25.70
CA VAL A 221 9.64 -28.77 -25.99
C VAL A 221 10.35 -29.29 -27.23
N LYS A 222 10.37 -28.52 -28.33
CA LYS A 222 11.09 -28.90 -29.55
C LYS A 222 12.58 -29.10 -29.30
N ALA A 223 13.21 -28.21 -28.53
CA ALA A 223 14.63 -28.32 -28.20
C ALA A 223 14.95 -29.55 -27.32
N ALA A 224 14.04 -29.89 -26.39
CA ALA A 224 14.25 -30.98 -25.44
C ALA A 224 13.91 -32.38 -25.98
N THR A 225 12.84 -32.47 -26.78
CA THR A 225 12.27 -33.77 -27.21
C THR A 225 12.21 -33.93 -28.74
N GLY A 226 12.42 -32.86 -29.51
CA GLY A 226 12.23 -32.85 -30.94
C GLY A 226 10.78 -32.75 -31.39
N GLU A 227 9.80 -32.71 -30.49
CA GLU A 227 8.37 -32.64 -30.79
C GLU A 227 8.00 -31.24 -31.29
N GLU A 228 7.31 -31.18 -32.41
CA GLU A 228 6.69 -29.96 -32.92
C GLU A 228 5.20 -29.94 -32.56
N ILE A 229 4.82 -29.04 -31.66
CA ILE A 229 3.47 -28.90 -31.12
C ILE A 229 3.06 -27.43 -31.05
N SER A 230 1.79 -27.14 -31.35
CA SER A 230 1.26 -25.77 -31.17
C SER A 230 1.08 -25.44 -29.69
N ALA A 231 1.03 -24.14 -29.36
CA ALA A 231 0.76 -23.70 -27.99
C ALA A 231 -0.63 -24.15 -27.49
N GLU A 232 -1.64 -24.14 -28.36
CA GLU A 232 -3.00 -24.60 -28.03
C GLU A 232 -3.07 -26.11 -27.79
N ASP A 233 -2.38 -26.90 -28.59
CA ASP A 233 -2.34 -28.37 -28.41
C ASP A 233 -1.49 -28.78 -27.21
N LEU A 234 -0.46 -27.96 -26.84
CA LEU A 234 0.42 -28.22 -25.71
C LEU A 234 -0.22 -27.86 -24.37
N GLY A 235 -0.99 -26.75 -24.33
CA GLY A 235 -1.49 -26.23 -23.06
C GLY A 235 -2.67 -25.28 -23.19
N GLY A 236 -3.48 -25.43 -24.20
CA GLY A 236 -4.68 -24.61 -24.41
C GLY A 236 -5.90 -25.08 -23.62
N GLY A 237 -6.98 -24.30 -23.76
CA GLY A 237 -8.19 -24.48 -22.97
C GLY A 237 -8.87 -25.84 -23.14
N ASP A 238 -8.99 -26.34 -24.36
CA ASP A 238 -9.63 -27.65 -24.59
C ASP A 238 -8.80 -28.83 -24.07
N LEU A 239 -7.46 -28.72 -24.09
CA LEU A 239 -6.60 -29.74 -23.50
C LEU A 239 -6.79 -29.79 -21.97
N HIS A 240 -6.70 -28.63 -21.30
CA HIS A 240 -6.74 -28.57 -19.86
C HIS A 240 -8.15 -28.78 -19.29
N GLY A 241 -9.19 -28.32 -19.96
CA GLY A 241 -10.57 -28.54 -19.53
C GLY A 241 -11.12 -29.96 -19.78
N ARG A 242 -10.52 -30.72 -20.73
CA ARG A 242 -11.05 -32.03 -21.11
C ARG A 242 -10.17 -33.23 -20.76
N LYS A 243 -8.84 -33.04 -20.74
CA LYS A 243 -7.88 -34.15 -20.59
C LYS A 243 -7.08 -34.08 -19.32
N SER A 244 -6.40 -32.95 -19.06
CA SER A 244 -5.52 -32.83 -17.89
C SER A 244 -6.24 -32.46 -16.61
N GLY A 245 -7.39 -31.76 -16.71
CA GLY A 245 -8.13 -31.27 -15.54
C GLY A 245 -7.42 -30.15 -14.78
N VAL A 246 -6.47 -29.45 -15.39
CA VAL A 246 -5.76 -28.34 -14.75
C VAL A 246 -6.66 -27.12 -14.56
N VAL A 247 -7.68 -26.97 -15.38
CA VAL A 247 -8.67 -25.90 -15.26
C VAL A 247 -10.08 -26.48 -15.09
N ASP A 248 -10.92 -25.74 -14.36
CA ASP A 248 -12.29 -26.16 -14.04
C ASP A 248 -13.29 -25.61 -15.08
N HIS A 249 -13.01 -24.45 -15.64
CA HIS A 249 -13.90 -23.76 -16.57
C HIS A 249 -13.17 -23.29 -17.82
N VAL A 250 -13.85 -23.42 -18.99
CA VAL A 250 -13.34 -22.91 -20.27
C VAL A 250 -14.27 -21.83 -20.77
N ALA A 251 -13.74 -20.63 -20.96
CA ALA A 251 -14.46 -19.47 -21.48
C ALA A 251 -14.19 -19.23 -22.96
N GLU A 252 -15.14 -18.64 -23.69
CA GLU A 252 -15.00 -18.35 -25.11
C GLU A 252 -14.17 -17.07 -25.39
N ASN A 253 -14.17 -16.11 -24.47
CA ASN A 253 -13.47 -14.82 -24.58
C ASN A 253 -13.30 -14.19 -23.16
N ASP A 254 -12.64 -13.02 -23.11
CA ASP A 254 -12.38 -12.30 -21.86
C ASP A 254 -13.68 -11.98 -21.09
N GLU A 255 -14.73 -11.49 -21.76
CA GLU A 255 -16.04 -11.16 -21.15
C GLU A 255 -16.69 -12.38 -20.48
N HIS A 256 -16.71 -13.51 -21.20
CA HIS A 256 -17.27 -14.75 -20.67
C HIS A 256 -16.45 -15.25 -19.47
N ALA A 257 -15.11 -15.14 -19.53
CA ALA A 257 -14.22 -15.53 -18.43
C ALA A 257 -14.49 -14.69 -17.18
N LEU A 258 -14.62 -13.38 -17.31
CA LEU A 258 -14.94 -12.49 -16.20
C LEU A 258 -16.33 -12.78 -15.60
N THR A 259 -17.30 -13.15 -16.45
CA THR A 259 -18.64 -13.58 -15.99
C THR A 259 -18.56 -14.85 -15.14
N ILE A 260 -17.77 -15.85 -15.57
CA ILE A 260 -17.55 -17.09 -14.79
C ILE A 260 -16.86 -16.76 -13.45
N VAL A 261 -15.83 -15.91 -13.45
CA VAL A 261 -15.17 -15.49 -12.20
C VAL A 261 -16.14 -14.82 -11.25
N ARG A 262 -17.00 -13.92 -11.74
CA ARG A 262 -18.05 -13.27 -10.93
C ARG A 262 -19.03 -14.28 -10.35
N ASP A 263 -19.38 -15.32 -11.13
CA ASP A 263 -20.26 -16.40 -10.70
C ASP A 263 -19.58 -17.23 -9.58
N ILE A 264 -18.32 -17.62 -9.74
CA ILE A 264 -17.54 -18.30 -8.69
C ILE A 264 -17.56 -17.49 -7.40
N ILE A 265 -17.26 -16.18 -7.45
CA ILE A 265 -17.27 -15.32 -6.28
C ILE A 265 -18.66 -15.26 -5.62
N SER A 266 -19.74 -15.32 -6.39
CA SER A 266 -21.11 -15.28 -5.88
C SER A 266 -21.47 -16.52 -5.05
N HIS A 267 -20.81 -17.65 -5.28
CA HIS A 267 -21.03 -18.92 -4.61
C HIS A 267 -20.09 -19.15 -3.40
N LEU A 268 -19.14 -18.28 -3.14
CA LEU A 268 -18.33 -18.37 -1.92
C LEU A 268 -19.23 -18.23 -0.69
N GLY A 269 -18.97 -19.01 0.33
CA GLY A 269 -19.73 -19.02 1.58
C GLY A 269 -19.89 -17.62 2.25
N PRO A 270 -20.56 -17.49 3.38
CA PRO A 270 -20.84 -16.18 3.97
C PRO A 270 -19.57 -15.41 4.32
N THR A 271 -19.64 -14.08 4.18
CA THR A 271 -18.57 -13.18 4.64
C THR A 271 -18.59 -13.03 6.16
N HIS A 272 -17.42 -12.83 6.75
CA HIS A 272 -17.34 -12.39 8.14
C HIS A 272 -18.04 -11.02 8.30
N LYS A 273 -18.90 -10.90 9.32
CA LYS A 273 -19.47 -9.62 9.70
C LYS A 273 -18.59 -9.03 10.78
N PRO A 274 -18.13 -7.78 10.64
CA PRO A 274 -17.32 -7.13 11.67
C PRO A 274 -18.06 -7.11 13.01
N ASP A 275 -17.37 -7.52 14.08
CA ASP A 275 -17.88 -7.43 15.46
C ASP A 275 -17.54 -6.05 16.05
N ILE A 276 -18.06 -5.01 15.40
CA ILE A 276 -17.92 -3.60 15.80
C ILE A 276 -19.22 -2.85 15.54
N ASP A 277 -19.48 -1.83 16.34
CA ASP A 277 -20.65 -0.96 16.17
C ASP A 277 -20.42 0.04 15.04
N LEU A 278 -21.08 -0.17 13.91
CA LEU A 278 -21.13 0.78 12.81
C LEU A 278 -22.18 1.84 13.05
N LYS A 279 -21.86 3.10 12.73
CA LYS A 279 -22.79 4.24 12.74
C LYS A 279 -23.16 4.65 11.32
N GLU A 280 -24.22 5.44 11.21
CA GLU A 280 -24.53 6.13 9.96
C GLU A 280 -23.39 7.11 9.63
N PRO A 281 -22.76 7.01 8.44
CA PRO A 281 -21.71 7.94 8.03
C PRO A 281 -22.18 9.38 7.98
N ARG A 282 -21.36 10.30 8.46
CA ARG A 282 -21.61 11.73 8.39
C ARG A 282 -20.43 12.46 7.77
N PRO A 283 -20.66 13.45 6.88
CA PRO A 283 -19.55 14.24 6.36
C PRO A 283 -18.86 15.01 7.49
N PRO A 284 -17.55 15.33 7.36
CA PRO A 284 -16.91 16.29 8.23
C PRO A 284 -17.60 17.65 8.16
N LYS A 285 -17.42 18.49 9.18
CA LYS A 285 -17.91 19.87 9.19
C LYS A 285 -17.14 20.79 8.23
N TYR A 286 -15.89 20.47 7.99
CA TYR A 286 -14.96 21.24 7.18
C TYR A 286 -14.64 20.47 5.90
N ASP A 287 -14.49 21.22 4.80
CA ASP A 287 -14.20 20.63 3.50
C ASP A 287 -12.82 19.96 3.49
N THR A 288 -12.74 18.75 2.94
CA THR A 288 -11.48 18.04 2.77
C THR A 288 -10.51 18.77 1.83
N ASP A 289 -11.00 19.56 0.89
CA ASP A 289 -10.17 20.39 0.00
C ASP A 289 -9.38 21.47 0.76
N GLU A 290 -9.83 21.87 1.95
CA GLU A 290 -9.07 22.79 2.80
C GLU A 290 -7.74 22.20 3.29
N LEU A 291 -7.57 20.86 3.24
CA LEU A 291 -6.30 20.21 3.57
C LEU A 291 -5.14 20.77 2.73
N TYR A 292 -5.38 21.17 1.50
CA TYR A 292 -4.33 21.80 0.69
C TYR A 292 -3.77 23.09 1.30
N GLY A 293 -4.61 23.88 1.97
CA GLY A 293 -4.20 25.12 2.63
C GLY A 293 -3.72 24.93 4.06
N VAL A 294 -4.17 23.86 4.73
CA VAL A 294 -3.73 23.47 6.08
C VAL A 294 -2.29 22.97 6.10
N ILE A 295 -1.88 22.22 5.07
CA ILE A 295 -0.54 21.63 4.99
C ILE A 295 0.46 22.72 4.58
N PRO A 296 1.49 23.00 5.43
CA PRO A 296 2.49 24.00 5.10
C PRO A 296 3.31 23.63 3.86
N ASP A 297 3.80 24.63 3.17
CA ASP A 297 4.75 24.49 2.07
C ASP A 297 6.08 23.86 2.52
N ASP A 298 6.62 24.30 3.67
CA ASP A 298 7.81 23.71 4.28
C ASP A 298 7.41 22.58 5.23
N VAL A 299 7.83 21.35 4.93
CA VAL A 299 7.58 20.16 5.77
C VAL A 299 8.10 20.29 7.21
N ARG A 300 8.99 21.26 7.48
CA ARG A 300 9.49 21.55 8.82
C ARG A 300 8.61 22.54 9.59
N ALA A 301 7.71 23.23 8.88
CA ALA A 301 6.82 24.18 9.52
C ALA A 301 5.76 23.43 10.35
N PRO A 302 5.60 23.76 11.62
CA PRO A 302 4.59 23.13 12.46
C PRO A 302 3.19 23.58 12.05
N TYR A 303 2.23 22.69 12.19
CA TYR A 303 0.80 22.99 12.10
C TYR A 303 0.03 22.12 13.09
N ASP A 304 -1.15 22.55 13.47
CA ASP A 304 -2.00 21.80 14.39
C ASP A 304 -2.67 20.62 13.67
N VAL A 305 -2.33 19.41 14.08
CA VAL A 305 -2.87 18.19 13.46
C VAL A 305 -4.38 18.00 13.71
N HIS A 306 -4.97 18.71 14.69
CA HIS A 306 -6.43 18.73 14.88
C HIS A 306 -7.15 19.24 13.63
N GLU A 307 -6.53 20.15 12.85
CA GLU A 307 -7.08 20.64 11.59
C GLU A 307 -7.18 19.52 10.53
N VAL A 308 -6.24 18.60 10.51
CA VAL A 308 -6.32 17.41 9.64
C VAL A 308 -7.42 16.48 10.14
N ILE A 309 -7.42 16.15 11.44
CA ILE A 309 -8.42 15.25 12.04
C ILE A 309 -9.85 15.78 11.79
N ALA A 310 -10.06 17.09 11.97
CA ALA A 310 -11.37 17.73 11.79
C ALA A 310 -11.94 17.58 10.36
N ARG A 311 -11.05 17.39 9.35
CA ARG A 311 -11.45 17.21 7.93
C ARG A 311 -11.53 15.75 7.50
N LEU A 312 -11.20 14.81 8.39
CA LEU A 312 -11.26 13.38 8.09
C LEU A 312 -12.39 12.66 8.81
N VAL A 313 -12.73 13.06 10.05
CA VAL A 313 -13.64 12.31 10.91
C VAL A 313 -15.08 12.75 10.77
N ASP A 314 -16.00 11.83 11.01
CA ASP A 314 -17.45 12.04 10.92
C ASP A 314 -17.93 13.18 11.83
N GLY A 315 -18.60 14.17 11.23
CA GLY A 315 -19.10 15.34 11.93
C GLY A 315 -18.03 16.19 12.61
N SER A 316 -16.75 15.97 12.30
CA SER A 316 -15.59 16.54 13.00
C SER A 316 -15.60 16.25 14.50
N GLU A 317 -16.24 15.16 14.91
CA GLU A 317 -16.35 14.73 16.31
C GLU A 317 -15.10 13.91 16.70
N PHE A 318 -14.42 14.34 17.77
CA PHE A 318 -13.20 13.70 18.25
C PHE A 318 -13.17 13.64 19.77
N HIS A 319 -13.06 12.46 20.34
CA HIS A 319 -12.92 12.27 21.78
C HIS A 319 -11.44 12.12 22.12
N GLU A 320 -10.80 13.25 22.42
CA GLU A 320 -9.37 13.30 22.71
C GLU A 320 -9.04 12.66 24.06
N PHE A 321 -8.01 11.82 24.05
CA PHE A 321 -7.46 11.14 25.22
C PHE A 321 -6.26 11.91 25.78
N LYS A 322 -6.27 12.23 27.08
CA LYS A 322 -5.19 12.98 27.74
C LYS A 322 -4.78 14.25 26.99
N ALA A 323 -5.75 15.10 26.63
CA ALA A 323 -5.52 16.32 25.88
C ALA A 323 -4.48 17.28 26.50
N LEU A 324 -4.36 17.28 27.86
CA LEU A 324 -3.42 18.13 28.60
C LEU A 324 -2.05 17.49 28.87
N TYR A 325 -1.83 16.22 28.47
CA TYR A 325 -0.60 15.48 28.74
C TYR A 325 0.00 14.95 27.45
N GLY A 326 1.32 15.09 27.27
CA GLY A 326 2.01 14.64 26.07
C GLY A 326 1.42 15.25 24.80
N THR A 327 1.26 16.57 24.78
CA THR A 327 0.52 17.33 23.76
C THR A 327 1.11 17.27 22.35
N THR A 328 2.35 16.81 22.21
CA THR A 328 3.00 16.62 20.91
C THR A 328 2.59 15.31 20.20
N LEU A 329 1.77 14.50 20.87
CA LEU A 329 1.05 13.36 20.28
C LEU A 329 -0.43 13.46 20.62
N VAL A 330 -1.26 13.71 19.63
CA VAL A 330 -2.72 13.72 19.76
C VAL A 330 -3.22 12.29 19.65
N CYS A 331 -4.03 11.86 20.63
CA CYS A 331 -4.64 10.53 20.66
C CYS A 331 -6.14 10.70 20.92
N GLY A 332 -7.00 9.98 20.20
CA GLY A 332 -8.44 10.06 20.46
C GLY A 332 -9.27 9.10 19.60
N PHE A 333 -10.53 8.93 20.00
CA PHE A 333 -11.50 8.09 19.31
C PHE A 333 -12.44 8.93 18.44
N ALA A 334 -12.73 8.43 17.25
CA ALA A 334 -13.60 9.05 16.27
C ALA A 334 -14.32 7.99 15.41
N HIS A 335 -15.01 8.43 14.37
CA HIS A 335 -15.54 7.58 13.31
C HIS A 335 -15.10 8.12 11.96
N ILE A 336 -14.85 7.23 11.02
CA ILE A 336 -14.61 7.53 9.60
C ILE A 336 -15.54 6.64 8.79
N TRP A 337 -16.42 7.22 7.97
CA TRP A 337 -17.44 6.49 7.25
C TRP A 337 -18.27 5.55 8.16
N GLY A 338 -18.62 6.03 9.35
CA GLY A 338 -19.38 5.28 10.35
C GLY A 338 -18.57 4.22 11.11
N MET A 339 -17.36 3.91 10.70
CA MET A 339 -16.48 2.92 11.34
C MET A 339 -15.71 3.56 12.49
N PRO A 340 -15.67 2.94 13.68
CA PRO A 340 -14.91 3.46 14.82
C PRO A 340 -13.40 3.38 14.53
N VAL A 341 -12.66 4.40 14.93
CA VAL A 341 -11.22 4.51 14.74
C VAL A 341 -10.55 5.14 15.95
N ALA A 342 -9.37 4.62 16.31
CA ALA A 342 -8.48 5.17 17.33
C ALA A 342 -7.30 5.85 16.62
N ILE A 343 -7.21 7.18 16.71
CA ILE A 343 -6.26 8.01 15.97
C ILE A 343 -5.07 8.36 16.87
N LEU A 344 -3.85 8.14 16.37
CA LEU A 344 -2.61 8.72 16.89
C LEU A 344 -2.04 9.64 15.82
N ALA A 345 -1.82 10.91 16.16
CA ALA A 345 -1.37 11.92 15.22
C ALA A 345 -0.22 12.76 15.82
N ASN A 346 0.86 12.92 15.07
CA ASN A 346 1.97 13.77 15.52
C ASN A 346 1.57 15.24 15.50
N ASN A 347 1.90 15.94 16.58
CA ASN A 347 1.74 17.38 16.74
C ASN A 347 3.07 18.02 17.22
N GLY A 348 4.18 17.45 16.78
CA GLY A 348 5.54 17.85 17.14
C GLY A 348 6.47 16.67 17.44
N VAL A 349 7.60 16.96 18.07
CA VAL A 349 8.62 15.97 18.48
C VAL A 349 8.07 15.05 19.56
N LEU A 350 8.43 13.77 19.56
CA LEU A 350 8.02 12.83 20.60
C LEU A 350 8.90 12.96 21.84
N PHE A 351 8.27 13.28 22.97
CA PHE A 351 8.85 13.25 24.31
C PHE A 351 8.48 11.95 25.04
N SER A 352 9.08 11.73 26.20
CA SER A 352 8.79 10.56 27.06
C SER A 352 7.31 10.43 27.40
N GLU A 353 6.66 11.54 27.78
CA GLU A 353 5.23 11.58 28.09
C GLU A 353 4.36 11.30 26.87
N SER A 354 4.74 11.78 25.69
CA SER A 354 4.02 11.49 24.43
C SER A 354 4.10 10.00 24.10
N ALA A 355 5.28 9.39 24.27
CA ALA A 355 5.47 7.96 24.05
C ALA A 355 4.64 7.10 25.00
N VAL A 356 4.62 7.43 26.28
CA VAL A 356 3.81 6.72 27.30
C VAL A 356 2.31 6.90 27.05
N LYS A 357 1.87 8.12 26.68
CA LYS A 357 0.49 8.39 26.27
C LYS A 357 0.08 7.51 25.10
N GLY A 358 0.92 7.45 24.05
CA GLY A 358 0.65 6.65 22.86
C GLY A 358 0.58 5.16 23.16
N ALA A 359 1.51 4.61 23.96
CA ALA A 359 1.48 3.21 24.36
C ALA A 359 0.19 2.86 25.11
N HIS A 360 -0.19 3.64 26.11
CA HIS A 360 -1.44 3.45 26.87
C HIS A 360 -2.67 3.54 25.96
N PHE A 361 -2.68 4.48 25.00
CA PHE A 361 -3.82 4.62 24.08
C PHE A 361 -3.96 3.43 23.13
N ILE A 362 -2.85 2.88 22.64
CA ILE A 362 -2.85 1.66 21.81
C ILE A 362 -3.41 0.47 22.59
N GLU A 363 -3.01 0.31 23.86
CA GLU A 363 -3.57 -0.75 24.72
C GLU A 363 -5.09 -0.62 24.87
N LEU A 364 -5.59 0.61 25.10
CA LEU A 364 -7.05 0.88 25.18
C LEU A 364 -7.77 0.56 23.86
N ALA A 365 -7.17 0.94 22.71
CA ALA A 365 -7.76 0.64 21.41
C ALA A 365 -7.84 -0.87 21.16
N CYS A 366 -6.77 -1.62 21.48
CA CYS A 366 -6.75 -3.08 21.37
C CYS A 366 -7.79 -3.74 22.30
N GLN A 367 -7.90 -3.30 23.56
CA GLN A 367 -8.91 -3.80 24.50
C GLN A 367 -10.34 -3.58 23.97
N ARG A 368 -10.57 -2.46 23.29
CA ARG A 368 -11.87 -2.09 22.70
C ARG A 368 -12.09 -2.64 21.30
N ARG A 369 -11.12 -3.34 20.73
CA ARG A 369 -11.13 -3.86 19.36
C ARG A 369 -11.33 -2.79 18.29
N ILE A 370 -10.84 -1.56 18.53
CA ILE A 370 -10.97 -0.43 17.63
C ILE A 370 -9.72 -0.33 16.77
N PRO A 371 -9.84 -0.32 15.42
CA PRO A 371 -8.71 -0.14 14.51
C PRO A 371 -7.93 1.15 14.78
N LEU A 372 -6.62 1.11 14.55
CA LEU A 372 -5.69 2.22 14.74
C LEU A 372 -5.41 2.95 13.43
N LEU A 373 -5.46 4.27 13.48
CA LEU A 373 -5.00 5.18 12.43
C LEU A 373 -3.81 5.98 12.94
N PHE A 374 -2.69 5.91 12.24
CA PHE A 374 -1.51 6.72 12.49
C PHE A 374 -1.41 7.82 11.42
N LEU A 375 -1.51 9.07 11.85
CA LEU A 375 -1.22 10.24 11.02
C LEU A 375 0.20 10.71 11.33
N GLN A 376 1.13 10.35 10.46
CA GLN A 376 2.56 10.48 10.72
C GLN A 376 3.12 11.77 10.13
N ASN A 377 3.57 12.66 11.02
CA ASN A 377 4.37 13.85 10.71
C ASN A 377 5.40 14.02 11.82
N ILE A 378 6.47 13.21 11.78
CA ILE A 378 7.43 13.07 12.85
C ILE A 378 8.85 13.42 12.42
N SER A 379 9.49 14.31 13.18
CA SER A 379 10.91 14.63 13.03
C SER A 379 11.83 13.74 13.89
N GLY A 380 11.28 12.97 14.84
CA GLY A 380 12.00 12.05 15.70
C GLY A 380 11.58 12.12 17.16
N PHE A 381 12.24 11.30 17.99
CA PHE A 381 12.20 11.46 19.45
C PHE A 381 13.13 12.60 19.87
N MET A 382 12.79 13.26 20.97
CA MET A 382 13.64 14.32 21.53
C MET A 382 14.99 13.75 21.96
N VAL A 383 16.05 14.48 21.69
CA VAL A 383 17.44 14.09 22.01
C VAL A 383 18.08 15.05 23.00
N GLY A 384 19.08 14.60 23.72
CA GLY A 384 19.86 15.41 24.65
C GLY A 384 20.00 14.75 26.02
N GLY A 385 21.08 15.11 26.74
CA GLY A 385 21.44 14.47 28.02
C GLY A 385 20.34 14.48 29.09
N LYS A 386 19.53 15.53 29.15
CA LYS A 386 18.36 15.61 30.02
C LYS A 386 17.34 14.51 29.70
N TYR A 387 16.97 14.35 28.44
CA TYR A 387 15.95 13.41 28.00
C TYR A 387 16.42 11.95 28.08
N GLU A 388 17.73 11.72 27.84
CA GLU A 388 18.32 10.40 28.06
C GLU A 388 18.28 10.02 29.55
N ALA A 389 18.63 10.96 30.46
CA ALA A 389 18.55 10.76 31.89
C ALA A 389 17.10 10.53 32.39
N GLU A 390 16.12 11.17 31.78
CA GLU A 390 14.70 10.98 32.04
C GLU A 390 14.13 9.68 31.41
N GLY A 391 14.94 8.93 30.66
CA GLY A 391 14.60 7.61 30.11
C GLY A 391 13.83 7.63 28.79
N ILE A 392 14.10 8.58 27.89
CA ILE A 392 13.45 8.68 26.58
C ILE A 392 13.56 7.37 25.76
N ALA A 393 14.71 6.67 25.81
CA ALA A 393 14.90 5.40 25.15
C ALA A 393 13.95 4.33 25.70
N LYS A 394 13.79 4.25 27.04
CA LYS A 394 12.87 3.33 27.71
C LYS A 394 11.41 3.64 27.37
N HIS A 395 11.02 4.90 27.41
CA HIS A 395 9.65 5.32 27.14
C HIS A 395 9.30 5.23 25.65
N GLY A 396 10.23 5.57 24.77
CA GLY A 396 10.09 5.35 23.33
C GLY A 396 9.91 3.88 22.98
N ALA A 397 10.70 2.99 23.63
CA ALA A 397 10.57 1.54 23.45
C ALA A 397 9.18 1.00 23.86
N LYS A 398 8.50 1.59 24.84
CA LYS A 398 7.12 1.22 25.19
C LYS A 398 6.15 1.50 24.05
N LEU A 399 6.24 2.67 23.43
CA LEU A 399 5.42 3.02 22.27
C LEU A 399 5.69 2.07 21.11
N VAL A 400 6.96 1.85 20.78
CA VAL A 400 7.38 0.95 19.69
C VAL A 400 6.89 -0.49 19.95
N THR A 401 6.97 -0.98 21.19
CA THR A 401 6.46 -2.30 21.58
C THR A 401 4.94 -2.37 21.42
N ALA A 402 4.21 -1.36 21.91
CA ALA A 402 2.76 -1.31 21.76
C ALA A 402 2.31 -1.33 20.29
N VAL A 403 2.99 -0.55 19.43
CA VAL A 403 2.74 -0.55 17.97
C VAL A 403 3.01 -1.93 17.36
N ALA A 404 4.14 -2.56 17.72
CA ALA A 404 4.55 -3.85 17.16
C ALA A 404 3.58 -4.98 17.53
N THR A 405 3.03 -4.95 18.75
CA THR A 405 2.20 -6.02 19.32
C THR A 405 0.70 -5.71 19.34
N ALA A 406 0.28 -4.60 18.74
CA ALA A 406 -1.13 -4.26 18.61
C ALA A 406 -1.91 -5.34 17.84
N SER A 407 -3.01 -5.82 18.42
CA SER A 407 -3.84 -6.90 17.88
C SER A 407 -4.94 -6.44 16.93
N VAL A 408 -5.16 -5.14 16.81
CA VAL A 408 -6.16 -4.53 15.91
C VAL A 408 -5.53 -4.10 14.59
N PRO A 409 -6.31 -3.96 13.51
CA PRO A 409 -5.83 -3.41 12.26
C PRO A 409 -5.16 -2.04 12.44
N LYS A 410 -4.02 -1.84 11.81
CA LYS A 410 -3.25 -0.59 11.80
C LYS A 410 -3.22 -0.03 10.39
N ILE A 411 -3.56 1.24 10.23
CA ILE A 411 -3.42 1.97 8.97
C ILE A 411 -2.57 3.21 9.24
N THR A 412 -1.64 3.50 8.34
CA THR A 412 -0.74 4.66 8.47
C THR A 412 -0.87 5.57 7.25
N VAL A 413 -0.91 6.87 7.48
CA VAL A 413 -0.76 7.90 6.45
C VAL A 413 0.39 8.80 6.81
N LEU A 414 1.39 8.88 5.93
CA LEU A 414 2.47 9.86 6.03
C LEU A 414 1.93 11.19 5.52
N ILE A 415 1.62 12.10 6.44
CA ILE A 415 1.06 13.43 6.14
C ILE A 415 2.15 14.53 6.10
N GLY A 416 3.40 14.16 6.32
CA GLY A 416 4.56 15.05 6.34
C GLY A 416 5.85 14.27 6.55
N GLY A 417 6.68 14.71 7.48
CA GLY A 417 7.96 14.05 7.79
C GLY A 417 7.80 12.66 8.42
N SER A 418 8.72 11.77 8.09
CA SER A 418 8.85 10.44 8.69
C SER A 418 10.33 10.13 8.90
N PHE A 419 10.88 10.53 10.05
CA PHE A 419 12.31 10.49 10.31
C PHE A 419 12.69 9.61 11.50
N GLY A 420 13.75 8.82 11.31
CA GLY A 420 14.40 8.05 12.36
C GLY A 420 13.46 7.06 13.08
N ALA A 421 13.75 6.81 14.36
CA ALA A 421 12.96 5.90 15.19
C ALA A 421 11.52 6.37 15.46
N GLY A 422 11.20 7.64 15.17
CA GLY A 422 9.84 8.15 15.18
C GLY A 422 8.93 7.40 14.19
N ASN A 423 9.47 6.99 13.03
CA ASN A 423 8.78 6.13 12.08
C ASN A 423 8.29 4.82 12.73
N TYR A 424 9.10 4.22 13.61
CA TYR A 424 8.76 2.97 14.30
C TYR A 424 7.63 3.17 15.32
N GLY A 425 7.71 4.24 16.12
CA GLY A 425 6.68 4.60 17.10
C GLY A 425 5.34 5.00 16.45
N MET A 426 5.34 5.38 15.19
CA MET A 426 4.15 5.79 14.42
C MET A 426 3.77 4.77 13.34
N CYS A 427 4.10 3.50 13.53
CA CYS A 427 3.71 2.39 12.66
C CYS A 427 4.17 2.55 11.20
N GLY A 428 5.47 2.74 10.98
CA GLY A 428 6.06 2.70 9.65
C GLY A 428 5.97 1.31 9.01
N ARG A 429 6.44 1.18 7.77
CA ARG A 429 6.31 -0.04 6.95
C ARG A 429 6.75 -1.33 7.65
N ALA A 430 7.86 -1.28 8.40
CA ALA A 430 8.42 -2.43 9.11
C ALA A 430 7.52 -2.94 10.27
N TYR A 431 6.51 -2.17 10.67
CA TYR A 431 5.57 -2.52 11.74
C TYR A 431 4.26 -3.10 11.23
N SER A 432 4.27 -3.56 9.98
CA SER A 432 3.19 -4.29 9.32
C SER A 432 1.81 -3.61 9.44
N PRO A 433 1.66 -2.33 9.04
CA PRO A 433 0.34 -1.77 8.86
C PRO A 433 -0.40 -2.53 7.76
N ARG A 434 -1.73 -2.67 7.91
CA ARG A 434 -2.59 -3.23 6.87
C ARG A 434 -2.44 -2.46 5.56
N PHE A 435 -2.38 -1.12 5.69
CA PHE A 435 -2.10 -0.18 4.62
C PHE A 435 -1.19 0.94 5.13
N LEU A 436 -0.34 1.43 4.24
CA LEU A 436 0.47 2.62 4.46
C LEU A 436 0.39 3.49 3.20
N PHE A 437 -0.17 4.68 3.34
CA PHE A 437 -0.25 5.66 2.26
C PHE A 437 0.61 6.88 2.56
N THR A 438 0.97 7.60 1.50
CA THR A 438 1.86 8.76 1.60
C THR A 438 1.23 9.95 0.88
N TRP A 439 1.29 11.16 1.47
CA TRP A 439 0.92 12.39 0.77
C TRP A 439 2.06 12.89 -0.12
N PRO A 440 1.78 13.66 -1.18
CA PRO A 440 2.81 14.11 -2.12
C PRO A 440 3.87 15.04 -1.51
N ASN A 441 3.55 15.71 -0.39
CA ASN A 441 4.48 16.57 0.36
C ASN A 441 5.38 15.81 1.35
N ALA A 442 5.14 14.52 1.59
CA ALA A 442 5.85 13.75 2.63
C ALA A 442 7.34 13.54 2.29
N ARG A 443 8.13 13.31 3.34
CA ARG A 443 9.55 12.94 3.25
C ARG A 443 9.86 11.82 4.23
N ILE A 444 10.65 10.85 3.80
CA ILE A 444 11.06 9.72 4.63
C ILE A 444 12.57 9.49 4.54
N SER A 445 13.24 9.46 5.69
CA SER A 445 14.65 9.06 5.79
C SER A 445 15.04 8.80 7.25
N VAL A 446 16.29 8.35 7.48
CA VAL A 446 16.81 8.13 8.84
C VAL A 446 16.90 9.42 9.65
N MET A 447 17.12 10.57 8.99
CA MET A 447 17.13 11.92 9.57
C MET A 447 17.00 12.96 8.45
N GLY A 448 16.72 14.21 8.78
CA GLY A 448 16.68 15.29 7.78
C GLY A 448 18.03 15.47 7.07
N GLY A 449 18.00 15.80 5.78
CA GLY A 449 19.22 15.92 4.95
C GLY A 449 20.25 16.91 5.46
N GLU A 450 19.84 18.05 6.00
CA GLU A 450 20.75 19.03 6.63
C GLU A 450 21.42 18.45 7.89
N GLN A 451 20.67 17.74 8.71
CA GLN A 451 21.21 17.08 9.89
C GLN A 451 22.22 15.99 9.50
N ALA A 452 21.88 15.16 8.52
CA ALA A 452 22.76 14.11 8.01
C ALA A 452 24.06 14.69 7.44
N ALA A 453 23.98 15.73 6.62
CA ALA A 453 25.13 16.42 6.06
C ALA A 453 26.02 17.00 7.15
N SER A 454 25.45 17.62 8.18
CA SER A 454 26.19 18.19 9.30
C SER A 454 26.88 17.12 10.15
N VAL A 455 26.21 16.00 10.47
CA VAL A 455 26.80 14.88 11.19
C VAL A 455 27.96 14.28 10.40
N LEU A 456 27.78 14.00 9.11
CA LEU A 456 28.83 13.42 8.27
C LEU A 456 30.02 14.36 8.10
N ALA A 457 29.77 15.66 7.99
CA ALA A 457 30.85 16.66 7.97
C ALA A 457 31.63 16.66 9.29
N THR A 458 30.95 16.56 10.44
CA THR A 458 31.62 16.59 11.77
C THR A 458 32.54 15.38 12.00
N VAL A 459 32.14 14.19 11.48
CA VAL A 459 32.94 12.96 11.67
C VAL A 459 33.98 12.74 10.57
N HIS A 460 34.04 13.61 9.56
CA HIS A 460 35.03 13.49 8.51
C HIS A 460 36.42 13.82 9.03
N ARG A 461 37.42 13.02 8.68
CA ARG A 461 38.80 13.13 9.20
C ARG A 461 39.45 14.49 8.94
N ASP A 462 39.09 15.15 7.82
CA ASP A 462 39.67 16.43 7.40
C ASP A 462 38.81 17.64 7.82
N ALA A 463 37.71 17.42 8.53
CA ALA A 463 36.73 18.45 8.92
C ALA A 463 37.35 19.65 9.66
N ALA A 464 38.37 19.39 10.47
CA ALA A 464 39.05 20.43 11.24
C ALA A 464 39.88 21.40 10.38
N THR A 465 40.16 21.05 9.12
CA THR A 465 40.97 21.85 8.20
C THR A 465 40.16 22.56 7.12
N TRP A 466 38.85 22.26 7.04
CA TRP A 466 37.98 22.84 6.00
C TRP A 466 37.69 24.32 6.20
N THR A 467 37.69 25.04 5.09
CA THR A 467 37.02 26.34 5.06
C THR A 467 35.52 26.19 5.07
N PRO A 468 34.73 27.23 5.39
CA PRO A 468 33.27 27.19 5.29
C PRO A 468 32.77 26.74 3.92
N GLU A 469 33.45 27.17 2.85
CA GLU A 469 33.12 26.83 1.45
C GLU A 469 33.36 25.34 1.16
N GLU A 470 34.48 24.78 1.65
CA GLU A 470 34.81 23.36 1.53
C GLU A 470 33.81 22.49 2.32
N ALA A 471 33.45 22.92 3.53
CA ALA A 471 32.44 22.25 4.32
C ALA A 471 31.07 22.25 3.63
N GLU A 472 30.69 23.38 3.01
CA GLU A 472 29.44 23.49 2.25
C GLU A 472 29.46 22.64 0.98
N ALA A 473 30.57 22.63 0.25
CA ALA A 473 30.75 21.77 -0.93
C ALA A 473 30.64 20.27 -0.60
N PHE A 474 31.10 19.86 0.59
CA PHE A 474 30.92 18.49 1.08
C PHE A 474 29.46 18.19 1.45
N LYS A 475 28.76 19.13 2.10
CA LYS A 475 27.37 18.94 2.56
C LYS A 475 26.35 18.93 1.45
N ALA A 476 26.54 19.74 0.40
CA ALA A 476 25.55 19.94 -0.65
C ALA A 476 25.12 18.63 -1.35
N PRO A 477 26.01 17.74 -1.82
CA PRO A 477 25.61 16.48 -2.45
C PRO A 477 24.92 15.51 -1.48
N ILE A 478 25.24 15.56 -0.18
CA ILE A 478 24.58 14.75 0.84
C ILE A 478 23.13 15.21 1.01
N ARG A 479 22.90 16.53 1.13
CA ARG A 479 21.55 17.08 1.21
C ARG A 479 20.71 16.69 -0.01
N GLN A 480 21.29 16.84 -1.22
CA GLN A 480 20.61 16.50 -2.46
C GLN A 480 20.21 15.02 -2.48
N LYS A 481 21.14 14.12 -2.12
CA LYS A 481 20.86 12.68 -2.02
C LYS A 481 19.69 12.38 -1.07
N TYR A 482 19.66 13.01 0.11
CA TYR A 482 18.57 12.80 1.08
C TYR A 482 17.23 13.35 0.58
N GLU A 483 17.24 14.46 -0.18
CA GLU A 483 16.03 15.00 -0.80
C GLU A 483 15.50 14.05 -1.90
N ASP A 484 16.40 13.56 -2.75
CA ASP A 484 16.05 12.66 -3.85
C ASP A 484 15.52 11.31 -3.32
N GLU A 485 16.23 10.69 -2.36
CA GLU A 485 15.87 9.38 -1.82
C GLU A 485 14.73 9.46 -0.78
N GLY A 486 14.54 10.61 -0.14
CA GLY A 486 13.44 10.87 0.80
C GLY A 486 12.12 11.25 0.11
N ASN A 487 12.13 11.46 -1.20
CA ASN A 487 10.98 11.88 -1.98
C ASN A 487 9.91 10.77 -2.04
N PRO A 488 8.60 11.10 -1.98
CA PRO A 488 7.53 10.10 -2.03
C PRO A 488 7.52 9.27 -3.32
N TYR A 489 7.92 9.82 -4.47
CA TYR A 489 7.99 9.05 -5.71
C TYR A 489 9.13 8.03 -5.69
N TYR A 490 10.26 8.35 -5.06
CA TYR A 490 11.33 7.38 -4.83
C TYR A 490 10.88 6.25 -3.91
N ALA A 491 10.16 6.56 -2.83
CA ALA A 491 9.64 5.60 -1.87
C ALA A 491 8.59 4.67 -2.51
N THR A 492 7.59 5.23 -3.20
CA THR A 492 6.51 4.46 -3.81
C THR A 492 6.98 3.59 -4.97
N SER A 493 7.98 4.05 -5.75
CA SER A 493 8.56 3.23 -6.82
C SER A 493 9.17 1.93 -6.29
N ARG A 494 9.61 1.92 -5.03
CA ARG A 494 10.20 0.80 -4.31
C ARG A 494 9.22 0.07 -3.38
N LEU A 495 7.92 0.45 -3.42
CA LEU A 495 6.86 -0.10 -2.57
C LEU A 495 7.18 0.02 -1.07
N TRP A 496 7.72 1.17 -0.65
CA TRP A 496 7.83 1.50 0.77
C TRP A 496 6.49 1.94 1.36
N ASP A 497 5.54 2.27 0.49
CA ASP A 497 4.13 2.51 0.77
C ASP A 497 3.23 1.68 -0.16
N ASP A 498 1.92 1.81 -0.01
CA ASP A 498 0.91 1.19 -0.86
C ASP A 498 0.37 2.17 -1.91
N GLY A 499 0.87 3.40 -1.91
CA GLY A 499 0.60 4.43 -2.90
C GLY A 499 0.65 5.85 -2.33
N ILE A 500 0.94 6.79 -3.22
CA ILE A 500 0.77 8.21 -2.94
C ILE A 500 -0.70 8.55 -3.16
N ILE A 501 -1.31 9.23 -2.20
CA ILE A 501 -2.73 9.63 -2.25
C ILE A 501 -2.88 11.14 -2.20
N ASP A 502 -3.90 11.64 -2.85
CA ASP A 502 -4.33 13.03 -2.75
C ASP A 502 -4.82 13.34 -1.32
N PRO A 503 -4.28 14.37 -0.65
CA PRO A 503 -4.74 14.76 0.68
C PRO A 503 -6.24 14.89 0.82
N ALA A 504 -6.92 15.49 -0.16
CA ALA A 504 -8.38 15.67 -0.14
C ALA A 504 -9.15 14.35 -0.23
N GLN A 505 -8.57 13.30 -0.81
CA GLN A 505 -9.19 11.97 -0.92
C GLN A 505 -8.86 11.05 0.27
N THR A 506 -8.07 11.51 1.24
CA THR A 506 -7.62 10.68 2.38
C THR A 506 -8.78 10.03 3.12
N ARG A 507 -9.88 10.75 3.35
CA ARG A 507 -11.05 10.21 4.03
C ARG A 507 -11.66 9.02 3.28
N ASP A 508 -11.79 9.09 1.97
CA ASP A 508 -12.40 8.04 1.14
C ASP A 508 -11.47 6.83 1.05
N VAL A 509 -10.17 7.05 0.86
CA VAL A 509 -9.14 6.00 0.88
C VAL A 509 -9.14 5.27 2.21
N LEU A 510 -9.21 5.99 3.34
CA LEU A 510 -9.31 5.39 4.67
C LEU A 510 -10.59 4.60 4.85
N GLY A 511 -11.72 5.10 4.33
CA GLY A 511 -12.99 4.38 4.34
C GLY A 511 -12.89 3.02 3.65
N LEU A 512 -12.30 2.97 2.47
CA LEU A 512 -12.07 1.74 1.71
C LEU A 512 -11.08 0.80 2.43
N ALA A 513 -9.99 1.36 2.98
CA ALA A 513 -8.96 0.59 3.67
C ALA A 513 -9.49 -0.03 4.99
N PHE A 514 -10.26 0.72 5.79
CA PHE A 514 -10.90 0.17 6.99
C PHE A 514 -11.97 -0.87 6.65
N ALA A 515 -12.80 -0.61 5.64
CA ALA A 515 -13.78 -1.59 5.17
C ALA A 515 -13.12 -2.91 4.75
N ALA A 516 -11.97 -2.84 4.06
CA ALA A 516 -11.19 -4.01 3.72
C ALA A 516 -10.60 -4.72 4.95
N ALA A 517 -10.03 -3.94 5.88
CA ALA A 517 -9.41 -4.48 7.09
C ALA A 517 -10.40 -5.20 8.03
N LEU A 518 -11.66 -4.79 8.00
CA LEU A 518 -12.72 -5.38 8.83
C LEU A 518 -13.29 -6.70 8.29
N ASN A 519 -12.84 -7.20 7.15
CA ASN A 519 -13.19 -8.57 6.71
C ASN A 519 -12.48 -9.65 7.53
N ALA A 520 -11.31 -9.34 8.11
CA ALA A 520 -10.62 -10.26 9.01
C ALA A 520 -11.16 -10.14 10.44
N PRO A 521 -11.24 -11.24 11.19
CA PRO A 521 -11.59 -11.18 12.61
C PRO A 521 -10.52 -10.43 13.40
N VAL A 522 -10.95 -9.68 14.41
CA VAL A 522 -10.05 -9.04 15.38
C VAL A 522 -9.82 -10.00 16.54
N GLU A 523 -8.56 -10.17 16.97
CA GLU A 523 -8.22 -11.04 18.10
C GLU A 523 -8.99 -10.64 19.37
N GLU A 524 -9.51 -11.63 20.08
CA GLU A 524 -10.34 -11.39 21.27
C GLU A 524 -9.57 -10.83 22.47
N ALA A 525 -8.32 -11.25 22.64
CA ALA A 525 -7.49 -10.84 23.77
C ALA A 525 -6.15 -10.26 23.26
N PRO A 526 -5.90 -8.96 23.46
CA PRO A 526 -4.63 -8.37 23.12
C PRO A 526 -3.53 -8.95 24.01
N ARG A 527 -2.37 -9.25 23.40
CA ARG A 527 -1.18 -9.76 24.09
C ARG A 527 -0.02 -8.81 23.83
N PHE A 528 0.26 -7.97 24.81
CA PHE A 528 1.46 -7.14 24.81
C PHE A 528 2.62 -7.90 25.46
N GLY A 529 3.82 -7.69 24.96
CA GLY A 529 5.02 -8.22 25.57
C GLY A 529 5.33 -7.53 26.92
N VAL A 530 6.52 -7.76 27.44
CA VAL A 530 6.97 -7.10 28.68
C VAL A 530 7.42 -5.68 28.38
N PHE A 531 6.74 -4.69 28.93
CA PHE A 531 7.19 -3.31 28.92
C PHE A 531 8.26 -3.09 30.00
N ARG A 532 9.38 -2.47 29.61
CA ARG A 532 10.40 -2.04 30.58
C ARG A 532 9.89 -0.82 31.36
N MET A 533 9.86 -0.89 32.69
CA MET A 533 9.38 0.18 33.58
C MET A 533 10.47 1.17 33.97
#